data_c3f17f790df05eb38fea6e2fd61d5051
#
_entry.id   c3f17f790df05eb38fea6e2fd61d5051
#
_cell.length_a   1.000
_cell.length_b   1.000
_cell.length_c   1.000
_cell.angle_alpha   90.00
_cell.angle_beta   90.00
_cell.angle_gamma   90.00
#
_symmetry.space_group_name_H-M   'P 1'
#
loop_
_entity.id
_entity.type
_entity.pdbx_description
1 polymer ?
#
loop_
_entity_poly.entity_id
_entity_poly.type
_entity_poly.pdbx_seq_one_letter_code
_entity_poly.pdbx_strand_id
1 'polypeptide(L)'
;NASVSKDSTPSGVVRIEGENAVLKSDSVLYPTYDNSSSSISPSDPKHMLYNTIGSGNWEKALQTITWQVDAGTLAGDGWYKLGIKARQEEMRGFYSNRRIYIDGKVPSEEFDQVKFYYDTDFRMTTVQNDDGEDVYVYLTAGEDHTITMEVIPGEIGDSMRQLDAIVLDLNTYYRKIVMITGPEPDKYTDYYVHEKIPELVDEFQRISDELKAIQGHIESLANSKGSEAASLEQMTVILDKCISDPLQIPNYLSQIKDYITSLSSWMRDYRDQPLEVDYLELASPDADFPSAKAGFWSAISYSFQRFTASWDEDYSSLSSTTGDDAIEVWVS
;
A
#
# COMPACT_ATOMS: atom_id res chain seq x y z
N ASN A 1 -28.58 -13.07 22.82
CA ASN A 1 -27.45 -12.15 22.93
C ASN A 1 -27.94 -10.91 23.64
N ALA A 2 -27.64 -10.77 24.94
CA ALA A 2 -27.86 -9.53 25.66
C ALA A 2 -26.98 -8.49 25.00
N SER A 3 -27.56 -7.40 24.49
CA SER A 3 -26.81 -6.27 23.96
C SER A 3 -26.06 -5.62 25.13
N VAL A 4 -24.78 -5.92 25.29
CA VAL A 4 -23.92 -5.21 26.24
C VAL A 4 -23.83 -3.78 25.76
N SER A 5 -24.21 -2.83 26.60
CA SER A 5 -24.15 -1.40 26.26
C SER A 5 -22.68 -0.97 26.10
N LYS A 6 -22.40 -0.14 25.10
CA LYS A 6 -21.08 0.47 24.92
C LYS A 6 -20.67 1.30 26.16
N ASP A 7 -21.64 1.91 26.83
CA ASP A 7 -21.43 2.73 28.02
C ASP A 7 -20.95 1.94 29.26
N SER A 8 -21.02 0.59 29.21
CA SER A 8 -20.55 -0.27 30.31
C SER A 8 -19.07 -0.67 30.16
N THR A 9 -18.42 -0.31 29.07
CA THR A 9 -16.98 -0.59 28.85
C THR A 9 -16.13 0.29 29.76
N PRO A 10 -15.20 -0.29 30.55
CA PRO A 10 -14.27 0.51 31.35
C PRO A 10 -13.40 1.40 30.45
N SER A 11 -13.23 2.67 30.86
CA SER A 11 -12.43 3.63 30.10
C SER A 11 -10.97 3.21 30.03
N GLY A 12 -10.38 3.25 28.85
CA GLY A 12 -8.97 2.93 28.65
C GLY A 12 -8.54 2.91 27.19
N VAL A 13 -7.24 3.04 27.01
CA VAL A 13 -6.54 2.85 25.73
C VAL A 13 -5.39 1.88 25.94
N VAL A 14 -5.29 0.88 25.08
CA VAL A 14 -4.20 -0.08 25.05
C VAL A 14 -3.44 0.09 23.75
N ARG A 15 -2.12 0.27 23.84
CA ARG A 15 -1.22 0.38 22.70
C ARG A 15 -0.45 -0.91 22.49
N ILE A 16 -0.29 -1.30 21.24
CA ILE A 16 0.50 -2.42 20.77
C ILE A 16 1.48 -1.86 19.74
N GLU A 17 2.77 -1.88 20.06
CA GLU A 17 3.80 -1.34 19.16
C GLU A 17 3.92 -2.23 17.90
N GLY A 18 4.13 -1.60 16.74
CA GLY A 18 4.11 -2.26 15.45
C GLY A 18 5.20 -3.32 15.30
N GLU A 19 6.41 -3.03 15.82
CA GLU A 19 7.55 -3.95 15.80
C GLU A 19 7.34 -5.22 16.65
N ASN A 20 6.40 -5.20 17.60
CA ASN A 20 6.08 -6.32 18.47
C ASN A 20 5.12 -7.36 17.85
N ALA A 21 5.10 -7.45 16.52
CA ALA A 21 4.32 -8.45 15.81
C ALA A 21 4.76 -9.88 16.17
N VAL A 22 3.79 -10.74 16.53
CA VAL A 22 4.04 -12.13 16.99
C VAL A 22 4.09 -13.13 15.86
N LEU A 23 3.36 -12.93 14.77
CA LEU A 23 3.37 -13.78 13.59
C LEU A 23 3.48 -12.95 12.33
N LYS A 24 4.21 -13.47 11.36
CA LYS A 24 4.42 -12.88 10.05
C LYS A 24 4.39 -13.98 9.00
N SER A 25 3.65 -13.78 7.91
CA SER A 25 3.51 -14.79 6.86
C SER A 25 4.76 -14.98 6.01
N ASP A 26 5.69 -14.03 6.05
CA ASP A 26 6.91 -14.03 5.24
C ASP A 26 8.10 -13.56 6.08
N SER A 27 9.28 -14.09 5.78
CA SER A 27 10.54 -13.71 6.44
C SER A 27 11.01 -12.30 6.09
N VAL A 28 10.54 -11.72 4.98
CA VAL A 28 10.83 -10.33 4.60
C VAL A 28 10.09 -9.30 5.46
N LEU A 29 9.08 -9.72 6.23
CA LEU A 29 8.30 -8.88 7.13
C LEU A 29 9.03 -8.74 8.48
N TYR A 30 10.08 -7.96 8.50
CA TYR A 30 10.84 -7.67 9.73
C TYR A 30 10.61 -6.23 10.19
N PRO A 31 10.73 -5.98 11.50
CA PRO A 31 10.67 -4.62 12.03
C PRO A 31 11.76 -3.74 11.44
N THR A 32 11.44 -2.48 11.22
CA THR A 32 12.34 -1.48 10.65
C THR A 32 12.57 -0.32 11.63
N TYR A 33 13.57 0.47 11.35
CA TYR A 33 13.87 1.69 12.09
C TYR A 33 13.44 2.89 11.28
N ASP A 34 12.53 3.68 11.83
CA ASP A 34 12.16 4.99 11.30
C ASP A 34 12.41 6.08 12.33
N ASN A 35 13.16 7.09 11.95
CA ASN A 35 13.46 8.26 12.76
C ASN A 35 13.00 9.58 12.10
N SER A 36 12.09 9.49 11.16
CA SER A 36 11.60 10.66 10.40
C SER A 36 10.83 11.65 11.27
N SER A 37 10.22 11.17 12.35
CA SER A 37 9.39 12.00 13.25
C SER A 37 9.54 11.60 14.71
N SER A 38 9.45 12.62 15.60
CA SER A 38 9.37 12.41 17.06
C SER A 38 8.04 11.81 17.52
N SER A 39 7.08 11.66 16.64
CA SER A 39 5.78 11.06 16.94
C SER A 39 5.79 9.53 16.86
N ILE A 40 6.84 8.94 16.29
CA ILE A 40 7.00 7.48 16.15
C ILE A 40 7.32 6.87 17.51
N SER A 41 6.77 5.70 17.80
CA SER A 41 6.90 5.00 19.09
C SER A 41 7.55 3.62 18.89
N PRO A 42 8.52 3.22 19.72
CA PRO A 42 9.30 4.04 20.63
C PRO A 42 10.27 4.98 19.89
N SER A 43 10.54 6.13 20.46
CA SER A 43 11.44 7.12 19.88
C SER A 43 12.65 7.34 20.78
N ASP A 44 13.84 7.05 20.25
CA ASP A 44 15.10 7.40 20.89
C ASP A 44 16.01 8.10 19.87
N PRO A 45 16.29 9.40 20.02
CA PRO A 45 17.14 10.13 19.09
C PRO A 45 18.62 9.73 19.13
N LYS A 46 19.03 8.94 20.16
CA LYS A 46 20.43 8.55 20.37
C LYS A 46 20.73 7.10 19.97
N HIS A 47 19.71 6.25 19.95
CA HIS A 47 19.87 4.82 19.65
C HIS A 47 18.96 4.42 18.47
N MET A 48 19.47 3.54 17.62
CA MET A 48 18.65 2.90 16.59
C MET A 48 17.78 1.84 17.22
N LEU A 49 16.48 2.11 17.30
CA LEU A 49 15.47 1.16 17.79
C LEU A 49 14.59 0.73 16.62
N TYR A 50 14.29 -0.56 16.55
CA TYR A 50 13.17 -1.00 15.70
C TYR A 50 11.88 -0.45 16.29
N ASN A 51 11.13 0.30 15.51
CA ASN A 51 9.94 1.00 15.98
C ASN A 51 8.79 1.02 14.98
N THR A 52 8.99 0.44 13.81
CA THR A 52 7.94 0.28 12.79
C THR A 52 8.02 -1.09 12.15
N ILE A 53 6.96 -1.48 11.42
CA ILE A 53 6.95 -2.68 10.59
C ILE A 53 6.23 -2.41 9.28
N GLY A 54 6.74 -2.95 8.18
CA GLY A 54 6.11 -2.85 6.86
C GLY A 54 6.90 -2.02 5.86
N SER A 55 6.30 -0.90 5.37
CA SER A 55 6.80 -0.16 4.22
C SER A 55 6.83 -1.04 2.96
N GLY A 56 7.80 -0.89 2.05
CA GLY A 56 7.96 -1.72 0.85
C GLY A 56 8.24 -3.21 1.10
N ASN A 57 8.38 -3.65 2.35
CA ASN A 57 8.48 -5.06 2.69
C ASN A 57 7.11 -5.74 2.86
N TRP A 58 6.05 -4.96 3.11
CA TRP A 58 4.70 -5.45 3.37
C TRP A 58 3.70 -4.85 2.37
N GLU A 59 3.76 -5.35 1.16
CA GLU A 59 3.04 -4.79 0.01
C GLU A 59 2.35 -5.85 -0.85
N LYS A 60 2.76 -7.11 -0.75
CA LYS A 60 2.25 -8.17 -1.63
C LYS A 60 0.95 -8.76 -1.10
N ALA A 61 -0.01 -8.99 -1.99
CA ALA A 61 -1.28 -9.61 -1.64
C ALA A 61 -1.10 -10.92 -0.84
N LEU A 62 -1.96 -11.14 0.16
CA LEU A 62 -1.97 -12.28 1.09
C LEU A 62 -0.85 -12.27 2.14
N GLN A 63 0.07 -11.30 2.13
CA GLN A 63 0.98 -11.13 3.25
C GLN A 63 0.21 -10.70 4.51
N THR A 64 0.50 -11.33 5.63
CA THR A 64 -0.15 -11.06 6.92
C THR A 64 0.85 -10.75 8.02
N ILE A 65 0.48 -9.82 8.89
CA ILE A 65 1.16 -9.54 10.15
C ILE A 65 0.13 -9.65 11.28
N THR A 66 0.50 -10.30 12.37
CA THR A 66 -0.37 -10.52 13.54
C THR A 66 0.28 -9.96 14.79
N TRP A 67 -0.49 -9.21 15.55
CA TRP A 67 -0.16 -8.71 16.88
C TRP A 67 -1.02 -9.40 17.92
N GLN A 68 -0.51 -9.49 19.15
CA GLN A 68 -1.21 -10.06 20.30
C GLN A 68 -1.54 -8.98 21.31
N VAL A 69 -2.72 -9.07 21.88
CA VAL A 69 -3.18 -8.31 23.04
C VAL A 69 -3.27 -9.30 24.19
N ASP A 70 -2.35 -9.21 25.12
CA ASP A 70 -2.26 -10.17 26.23
C ASP A 70 -3.42 -10.03 27.22
N ALA A 71 -3.84 -11.14 27.79
CA ALA A 71 -4.84 -11.18 28.85
C ALA A 71 -4.50 -10.23 29.99
N GLY A 72 -5.47 -9.45 30.43
CA GLY A 72 -5.30 -8.45 31.49
C GLY A 72 -4.76 -7.09 31.02
N THR A 73 -4.49 -6.91 29.73
CA THR A 73 -4.06 -5.63 29.18
C THR A 73 -5.24 -4.66 28.99
N LEU A 74 -6.40 -5.20 28.60
CA LEU A 74 -7.63 -4.43 28.47
C LEU A 74 -8.15 -3.98 29.85
N ALA A 75 -8.74 -2.79 29.91
CA ALA A 75 -9.31 -2.23 31.14
C ALA A 75 -10.47 -3.07 31.71
N GLY A 76 -11.15 -3.85 30.90
CA GLY A 76 -12.25 -4.75 31.23
C GLY A 76 -12.93 -5.31 30.00
N ASP A 77 -13.90 -6.21 30.20
CA ASP A 77 -14.73 -6.70 29.11
C ASP A 77 -15.58 -5.57 28.52
N GLY A 78 -15.61 -5.48 27.20
CA GLY A 78 -16.45 -4.43 26.59
C GLY A 78 -16.18 -4.21 25.12
N TRP A 79 -16.67 -3.08 24.63
CA TRP A 79 -16.56 -2.65 23.25
C TRP A 79 -15.34 -1.75 23.05
N TYR A 80 -14.53 -2.08 22.06
CA TYR A 80 -13.31 -1.35 21.73
C TYR A 80 -13.31 -0.96 20.25
N LYS A 81 -12.87 0.27 19.96
CA LYS A 81 -12.53 0.70 18.61
C LYS A 81 -11.04 0.47 18.34
N LEU A 82 -10.72 0.12 17.10
CA LEU A 82 -9.35 -0.10 16.67
C LEU A 82 -8.85 1.13 15.91
N GLY A 83 -7.73 1.68 16.37
CA GLY A 83 -6.95 2.68 15.68
C GLY A 83 -5.60 2.10 15.25
N ILE A 84 -5.16 2.46 14.07
CA ILE A 84 -3.89 2.03 13.49
C ILE A 84 -3.13 3.27 13.07
N LYS A 85 -2.00 3.54 13.71
CA LYS A 85 -1.09 4.59 13.31
C LYS A 85 -0.16 4.06 12.23
N ALA A 86 -0.41 4.51 11.02
CA ALA A 86 0.27 4.01 9.84
C ALA A 86 0.56 5.14 8.84
N ARG A 87 1.48 4.84 7.91
CA ARG A 87 1.85 5.73 6.81
C ARG A 87 1.86 4.93 5.50
N GLN A 88 1.35 5.55 4.45
CA GLN A 88 1.46 5.07 3.09
C GLN A 88 1.96 6.25 2.22
N GLU A 89 3.24 6.25 1.83
CA GLU A 89 3.89 7.36 1.15
C GLU A 89 4.27 7.07 -0.31
N GLU A 90 3.91 5.90 -0.83
CA GLU A 90 4.29 5.45 -2.17
C GLU A 90 3.16 5.62 -3.21
N MET A 91 1.93 5.24 -2.85
CA MET A 91 0.78 5.29 -3.78
C MET A 91 0.10 6.66 -3.74
N ARG A 92 0.75 7.67 -4.32
CA ARG A 92 0.24 9.04 -4.33
C ARG A 92 -1.13 9.12 -5.02
N GLY A 93 -2.09 9.76 -4.33
CA GLY A 93 -3.47 9.91 -4.81
C GLY A 93 -4.36 8.70 -4.58
N PHE A 94 -3.82 7.59 -4.06
CA PHE A 94 -4.52 6.35 -3.77
C PHE A 94 -4.41 5.94 -2.31
N TYR A 95 -4.78 4.70 -2.03
CA TYR A 95 -4.77 4.09 -0.71
C TYR A 95 -4.30 2.64 -0.79
N SER A 96 -3.65 2.17 0.27
CA SER A 96 -3.38 0.76 0.50
C SER A 96 -4.53 0.14 1.28
N ASN A 97 -4.82 -1.12 0.99
CA ASN A 97 -5.92 -1.85 1.61
C ASN A 97 -5.41 -2.92 2.57
N ARG A 98 -6.12 -3.08 3.68
CA ARG A 98 -5.93 -4.19 4.60
C ARG A 98 -7.26 -4.78 5.01
N ARG A 99 -7.32 -6.11 5.03
CA ARG A 99 -8.37 -6.86 5.73
C ARG A 99 -7.89 -7.11 7.15
N ILE A 100 -8.76 -6.86 8.12
CA ILE A 100 -8.41 -7.00 9.52
C ILE A 100 -9.22 -8.12 10.15
N TYR A 101 -8.51 -9.03 10.80
CA TYR A 101 -9.09 -10.11 11.57
C TYR A 101 -8.87 -9.85 13.05
N ILE A 102 -9.91 -10.07 13.84
CA ILE A 102 -9.83 -10.17 15.30
C ILE A 102 -10.11 -11.62 15.65
N ASP A 103 -9.18 -12.26 16.35
CA ASP A 103 -9.27 -13.68 16.73
C ASP A 103 -9.54 -14.59 15.52
N GLY A 104 -8.87 -14.31 14.41
CA GLY A 104 -8.98 -15.09 13.18
C GLY A 104 -10.27 -14.90 12.39
N LYS A 105 -11.12 -13.92 12.74
CA LYS A 105 -12.37 -13.61 12.05
C LYS A 105 -12.45 -12.15 11.68
N VAL A 106 -13.02 -11.85 10.52
CA VAL A 106 -13.40 -10.47 10.14
C VAL A 106 -14.65 -10.10 10.97
N PRO A 107 -14.59 -9.08 11.84
CA PRO A 107 -15.70 -8.80 12.76
C PRO A 107 -16.99 -8.31 12.08
N SER A 108 -16.83 -7.49 11.04
CA SER A 108 -17.90 -6.93 10.22
C SER A 108 -17.37 -6.51 8.86
N GLU A 109 -18.24 -6.06 7.96
CA GLU A 109 -17.89 -5.68 6.59
C GLU A 109 -16.85 -4.56 6.54
N GLU A 110 -16.88 -3.63 7.48
CA GLU A 110 -15.95 -2.49 7.55
C GLU A 110 -14.50 -2.94 7.81
N PHE A 111 -14.31 -4.11 8.43
CA PHE A 111 -12.98 -4.71 8.64
C PHE A 111 -12.48 -5.49 7.42
N ASP A 112 -13.33 -5.77 6.45
CA ASP A 112 -12.94 -6.51 5.24
C ASP A 112 -12.06 -5.67 4.31
N GLN A 113 -12.22 -4.33 4.34
CA GLN A 113 -11.43 -3.43 3.50
C GLN A 113 -11.19 -2.08 4.20
N VAL A 114 -10.13 -2.01 4.99
CA VAL A 114 -9.68 -0.76 5.62
C VAL A 114 -8.70 -0.04 4.70
N LYS A 115 -9.00 1.23 4.39
CA LYS A 115 -8.27 2.07 3.44
C LYS A 115 -7.28 2.99 4.15
N PHE A 116 -6.01 2.91 3.77
CA PHE A 116 -4.93 3.78 4.26
C PHE A 116 -4.50 4.72 3.14
N TYR A 117 -5.00 5.94 3.18
CA TYR A 117 -4.75 6.95 2.14
C TYR A 117 -3.31 7.44 2.16
N TYR A 118 -2.82 7.85 0.99
CA TYR A 118 -1.51 8.45 0.82
C TYR A 118 -1.30 9.62 1.78
N ASP A 119 -0.24 9.56 2.56
CA ASP A 119 0.29 10.64 3.37
C ASP A 119 1.78 10.43 3.63
N THR A 120 2.55 11.49 3.67
CA THR A 120 3.97 11.47 4.03
C THR A 120 4.18 11.41 5.55
N ASP A 121 3.14 11.72 6.32
CA ASP A 121 3.14 11.64 7.78
C ASP A 121 2.36 10.41 8.25
N PHE A 122 2.75 9.88 9.42
CA PHE A 122 1.93 8.86 10.09
C PHE A 122 0.57 9.44 10.52
N ARG A 123 -0.47 8.71 10.18
CA ARG A 123 -1.87 9.03 10.50
C ARG A 123 -2.50 7.93 11.34
N MET A 124 -3.35 8.35 12.28
CA MET A 124 -4.26 7.42 12.94
C MET A 124 -5.44 7.14 12.00
N THR A 125 -5.60 5.90 11.61
CA THR A 125 -6.74 5.40 10.84
C THR A 125 -7.59 4.55 11.77
N THR A 126 -8.90 4.84 11.83
CA THR A 126 -9.88 4.05 12.57
C THR A 126 -10.78 3.28 11.61
N VAL A 127 -11.34 2.17 12.07
CA VAL A 127 -12.33 1.44 11.28
C VAL A 127 -13.68 2.14 11.46
N GLN A 128 -14.23 2.65 10.36
CA GLN A 128 -15.47 3.42 10.35
C GLN A 128 -16.47 2.85 9.36
N ASN A 129 -17.76 3.03 9.65
CA ASN A 129 -18.84 2.73 8.71
C ASN A 129 -18.95 3.82 7.62
N ASP A 130 -19.88 3.65 6.68
CA ASP A 130 -20.12 4.59 5.57
C ASP A 130 -20.57 5.98 6.05
N ASP A 131 -21.14 6.07 7.25
CA ASP A 131 -21.56 7.34 7.87
C ASP A 131 -20.40 8.04 8.63
N GLY A 132 -19.20 7.43 8.66
CA GLY A 132 -18.02 7.94 9.33
C GLY A 132 -18.04 7.73 10.85
N GLU A 133 -18.87 6.83 11.36
CA GLU A 133 -18.92 6.47 12.77
C GLU A 133 -17.96 5.31 13.06
N ASP A 134 -17.28 5.36 14.22
CA ASP A 134 -16.36 4.31 14.65
C ASP A 134 -17.08 2.97 14.84
N VAL A 135 -16.51 1.90 14.30
CA VAL A 135 -16.97 0.53 14.45
C VAL A 135 -16.24 -0.13 15.63
N TYR A 136 -17.02 -0.87 16.43
CA TYR A 136 -16.53 -1.46 17.67
C TYR A 136 -16.55 -2.99 17.60
N VAL A 137 -15.58 -3.60 18.27
CA VAL A 137 -15.53 -5.05 18.51
C VAL A 137 -15.64 -5.32 20.00
N TYR A 138 -16.31 -6.42 20.37
CA TYR A 138 -16.42 -6.83 21.76
C TYR A 138 -15.23 -7.73 22.11
N LEU A 139 -14.46 -7.35 23.14
CA LEU A 139 -13.30 -8.08 23.64
C LEU A 139 -13.44 -8.36 25.13
N THR A 140 -12.84 -9.48 25.59
CA THR A 140 -12.82 -9.93 26.98
C THR A 140 -11.45 -9.70 27.59
N ALA A 141 -11.34 -9.03 28.72
CA ALA A 141 -10.06 -8.68 29.32
C ALA A 141 -9.29 -9.89 29.88
N GLY A 142 -9.97 -11.02 30.10
CA GLY A 142 -9.38 -12.23 30.69
C GLY A 142 -8.73 -13.19 29.69
N GLU A 143 -8.79 -12.89 28.40
CA GLU A 143 -8.32 -13.74 27.30
C GLU A 143 -7.29 -13.00 26.44
N ASP A 144 -6.40 -13.76 25.79
CA ASP A 144 -5.53 -13.21 24.77
C ASP A 144 -6.33 -12.99 23.49
N HIS A 145 -6.11 -11.85 22.85
CA HIS A 145 -6.71 -11.55 21.54
C HIS A 145 -5.63 -11.37 20.48
N THR A 146 -5.99 -11.61 19.23
CA THR A 146 -5.09 -11.40 18.09
C THR A 146 -5.70 -10.41 17.11
N ILE A 147 -4.86 -9.49 16.61
CA ILE A 147 -5.19 -8.58 15.53
C ILE A 147 -4.30 -8.96 14.35
N THR A 148 -4.89 -9.44 13.26
CA THR A 148 -4.15 -9.78 12.04
C THR A 148 -4.57 -8.84 10.93
N MET A 149 -3.59 -8.26 10.24
CA MET A 149 -3.82 -7.45 9.05
C MET A 149 -3.26 -8.17 7.83
N GLU A 150 -4.11 -8.35 6.82
CA GLU A 150 -3.79 -8.99 5.54
C GLU A 150 -3.76 -7.94 4.42
N VAL A 151 -2.74 -8.01 3.57
CA VAL A 151 -2.68 -7.21 2.34
C VAL A 151 -3.70 -7.72 1.34
N ILE A 152 -4.63 -6.87 0.94
CA ILE A 152 -5.61 -7.17 -0.10
C ILE A 152 -5.52 -6.12 -1.22
N PRO A 153 -5.76 -6.50 -2.49
CA PRO A 153 -5.75 -5.55 -3.60
C PRO A 153 -6.94 -4.57 -3.58
N GLY A 154 -8.01 -4.90 -2.85
CA GLY A 154 -9.20 -4.07 -2.76
C GLY A 154 -9.89 -3.85 -4.12
N GLU A 155 -10.62 -2.75 -4.24
CA GLU A 155 -11.40 -2.39 -5.45
C GLU A 155 -10.52 -2.19 -6.68
N ILE A 156 -9.28 -1.73 -6.53
CA ILE A 156 -8.34 -1.55 -7.65
C ILE A 156 -7.89 -2.90 -8.24
N GLY A 157 -7.97 -3.98 -7.48
CA GLY A 157 -7.51 -5.29 -7.91
C GLY A 157 -8.23 -5.83 -9.13
N ASP A 158 -9.53 -5.56 -9.26
CA ASP A 158 -10.31 -5.94 -10.44
C ASP A 158 -9.85 -5.19 -11.69
N SER A 159 -9.62 -3.89 -11.57
CA SER A 159 -9.06 -3.08 -12.65
C SER A 159 -7.68 -3.57 -13.07
N MET A 160 -6.83 -3.97 -12.11
CA MET A 160 -5.51 -4.52 -12.42
C MET A 160 -5.59 -5.84 -13.18
N ARG A 161 -6.53 -6.74 -12.83
CA ARG A 161 -6.74 -8.00 -13.58
C ARG A 161 -7.24 -7.75 -15.01
N GLN A 162 -8.15 -6.79 -15.20
CA GLN A 162 -8.62 -6.41 -16.53
C GLN A 162 -7.48 -5.81 -17.38
N LEU A 163 -6.65 -4.96 -16.79
CA LEU A 163 -5.48 -4.39 -17.45
C LEU A 163 -4.44 -5.44 -17.83
N ASP A 164 -4.20 -6.47 -17.00
CA ASP A 164 -3.33 -7.60 -17.34
C ASP A 164 -3.82 -8.30 -18.64
N ALA A 165 -5.13 -8.53 -18.76
CA ALA A 165 -5.71 -9.12 -19.96
C ALA A 165 -5.55 -8.19 -21.19
N ILE A 166 -5.82 -6.90 -21.03
CA ILE A 166 -5.63 -5.88 -22.09
C ILE A 166 -4.18 -5.83 -22.56
N VAL A 167 -3.22 -5.81 -21.64
CA VAL A 167 -1.78 -5.81 -21.98
C VAL A 167 -1.38 -7.08 -22.76
N LEU A 168 -1.94 -8.23 -22.39
CA LEU A 168 -1.73 -9.49 -23.13
C LEU A 168 -2.29 -9.41 -24.56
N ASP A 169 -3.50 -8.87 -24.71
CA ASP A 169 -4.14 -8.70 -26.02
C ASP A 169 -3.35 -7.70 -26.88
N LEU A 170 -2.99 -6.54 -26.33
CA LEU A 170 -2.16 -5.54 -27.02
C LEU A 170 -0.82 -6.12 -27.48
N ASN A 171 -0.14 -6.89 -26.64
CA ASN A 171 1.10 -7.58 -27.04
C ASN A 171 0.86 -8.62 -28.15
N THR A 172 -0.29 -9.26 -28.16
CA THR A 172 -0.65 -10.26 -29.18
C THR A 172 -0.87 -9.58 -30.52
N TYR A 173 -1.65 -8.49 -30.55
CA TYR A 173 -1.87 -7.72 -31.80
C TYR A 173 -0.61 -6.99 -32.25
N TYR A 174 0.17 -6.43 -31.36
CA TYR A 174 1.49 -5.87 -31.69
C TYR A 174 2.36 -6.89 -32.43
N ARG A 175 2.47 -8.12 -31.92
CA ARG A 175 3.25 -9.18 -32.59
C ARG A 175 2.68 -9.57 -33.95
N LYS A 176 1.33 -9.68 -34.09
CA LYS A 176 0.68 -9.94 -35.38
C LYS A 176 1.02 -8.86 -36.40
N ILE A 177 1.00 -7.60 -35.99
CA ILE A 177 1.34 -6.46 -36.87
C ILE A 177 2.82 -6.52 -37.24
N VAL A 178 3.72 -6.73 -36.29
CA VAL A 178 5.17 -6.85 -36.55
C VAL A 178 5.51 -7.96 -37.54
N MET A 179 4.78 -9.09 -37.52
CA MET A 179 4.97 -10.18 -38.49
C MET A 179 4.63 -9.72 -39.93
N ILE A 180 3.80 -8.72 -40.12
CA ILE A 180 3.41 -8.19 -41.42
C ILE A 180 4.34 -7.07 -41.88
N THR A 181 4.70 -6.16 -40.93
CA THR A 181 5.35 -4.88 -41.22
C THR A 181 6.85 -4.90 -40.94
N GLY A 182 7.32 -5.85 -40.14
CA GLY A 182 8.59 -5.74 -39.46
C GLY A 182 8.50 -4.84 -38.22
N PRO A 183 9.56 -4.81 -37.39
CA PRO A 183 9.59 -4.02 -36.14
C PRO A 183 9.73 -2.52 -36.37
N GLU A 184 10.23 -2.10 -37.55
CA GLU A 184 10.42 -0.73 -37.97
C GLU A 184 9.74 -0.54 -39.36
N PRO A 185 8.42 -0.28 -39.39
CA PRO A 185 7.71 -0.10 -40.65
C PRO A 185 8.20 1.10 -41.43
N ASP A 186 8.30 0.95 -42.74
CA ASP A 186 8.51 2.08 -43.65
C ASP A 186 7.24 2.95 -43.70
N LYS A 187 7.40 4.25 -43.44
CA LYS A 187 6.31 5.22 -43.38
C LYS A 187 5.58 5.46 -44.69
N TYR A 188 6.20 5.10 -45.82
CA TYR A 188 5.68 5.30 -47.16
C TYR A 188 5.07 4.04 -47.77
N THR A 189 5.04 2.95 -47.03
CA THR A 189 4.50 1.67 -47.51
C THR A 189 3.14 1.40 -46.86
N ASP A 190 2.14 1.18 -47.72
CA ASP A 190 0.82 0.74 -47.28
C ASP A 190 0.82 -0.77 -47.01
N TYR A 191 0.81 -1.13 -45.73
CA TYR A 191 0.87 -2.55 -45.30
C TYR A 191 -0.49 -3.23 -45.26
N TYR A 192 -1.60 -2.47 -45.26
CA TYR A 192 -2.98 -2.96 -45.18
C TYR A 192 -3.18 -3.96 -44.03
N VAL A 193 -2.64 -3.66 -42.83
CA VAL A 193 -2.67 -4.59 -41.68
C VAL A 193 -4.09 -4.90 -41.22
N HIS A 194 -5.03 -3.96 -41.34
CA HIS A 194 -6.44 -4.13 -41.01
C HIS A 194 -7.18 -5.07 -41.95
N GLU A 195 -6.72 -5.23 -43.18
CA GLU A 195 -7.27 -6.23 -44.13
C GLU A 195 -6.68 -7.62 -43.86
N LYS A 196 -5.41 -7.70 -43.42
CA LYS A 196 -4.70 -8.94 -43.13
C LYS A 196 -5.04 -9.49 -41.73
N ILE A 197 -5.50 -8.64 -40.84
CA ILE A 197 -5.99 -8.99 -39.50
C ILE A 197 -7.41 -8.37 -39.39
N PRO A 198 -8.45 -9.04 -39.90
CA PRO A 198 -9.80 -8.45 -40.02
C PRO A 198 -10.40 -8.00 -38.69
N GLU A 199 -10.06 -8.68 -37.58
CA GLU A 199 -10.53 -8.36 -36.25
C GLU A 199 -9.81 -7.17 -35.57
N LEU A 200 -8.72 -6.65 -36.16
CA LEU A 200 -7.80 -5.71 -35.50
C LEU A 200 -8.46 -4.44 -35.05
N VAL A 201 -9.28 -3.84 -35.91
CA VAL A 201 -9.95 -2.55 -35.63
C VAL A 201 -11.02 -2.72 -34.55
N ASP A 202 -11.80 -3.80 -34.62
CA ASP A 202 -12.82 -4.12 -33.63
C ASP A 202 -12.19 -4.41 -32.25
N GLU A 203 -11.08 -5.12 -32.23
CA GLU A 203 -10.34 -5.37 -30.99
C GLU A 203 -9.71 -4.10 -30.40
N PHE A 204 -9.15 -3.23 -31.22
CA PHE A 204 -8.66 -1.93 -30.75
C PHE A 204 -9.79 -1.07 -30.18
N GLN A 205 -10.99 -1.13 -30.78
CA GLN A 205 -12.16 -0.45 -30.26
C GLN A 205 -12.55 -1.02 -28.90
N ARG A 206 -12.68 -2.35 -28.78
CA ARG A 206 -12.98 -3.03 -27.49
C ARG A 206 -11.98 -2.61 -26.41
N ILE A 207 -10.66 -2.70 -26.71
CA ILE A 207 -9.61 -2.34 -25.77
C ILE A 207 -9.68 -0.86 -25.37
N SER A 208 -9.92 0.04 -26.33
CA SER A 208 -10.06 1.47 -26.05
C SER A 208 -11.24 1.74 -25.11
N ASP A 209 -12.39 1.10 -25.33
CA ASP A 209 -13.57 1.26 -24.50
C ASP A 209 -13.37 0.69 -23.09
N GLU A 210 -12.72 -0.47 -22.96
CA GLU A 210 -12.36 -1.07 -21.67
C GLU A 210 -11.37 -0.18 -20.91
N LEU A 211 -10.34 0.37 -21.57
CA LEU A 211 -9.39 1.29 -20.94
C LEU A 211 -10.07 2.56 -20.44
N LYS A 212 -11.03 3.13 -21.19
CA LYS A 212 -11.83 4.29 -20.76
C LYS A 212 -12.67 3.96 -19.53
N ALA A 213 -13.29 2.78 -19.49
CA ALA A 213 -14.08 2.32 -18.34
C ALA A 213 -13.20 2.15 -17.09
N ILE A 214 -12.03 1.50 -17.25
CA ILE A 214 -11.05 1.33 -16.17
C ILE A 214 -10.52 2.69 -15.69
N GLN A 215 -10.21 3.61 -16.60
CA GLN A 215 -9.78 4.96 -16.25
C GLN A 215 -10.84 5.68 -15.40
N GLY A 216 -12.10 5.65 -15.81
CA GLY A 216 -13.20 6.25 -15.03
C GLY A 216 -13.37 5.64 -13.65
N HIS A 217 -13.21 4.32 -13.53
CA HIS A 217 -13.24 3.63 -12.23
C HIS A 217 -12.06 4.05 -11.34
N ILE A 218 -10.84 4.04 -11.86
CA ILE A 218 -9.63 4.46 -11.11
C ILE A 218 -9.75 5.92 -10.67
N GLU A 219 -10.22 6.82 -11.54
CA GLU A 219 -10.45 8.23 -11.19
C GLU A 219 -11.51 8.39 -10.10
N SER A 220 -12.50 7.50 -10.05
CA SER A 220 -13.53 7.50 -9.00
C SER A 220 -12.99 7.04 -7.64
N LEU A 221 -11.97 6.17 -7.64
CA LEU A 221 -11.30 5.67 -6.42
C LEU A 221 -10.21 6.64 -5.92
N ALA A 222 -9.63 7.43 -6.83
CA ALA A 222 -8.55 8.35 -6.50
C ALA A 222 -9.08 9.56 -5.70
N ASN A 223 -8.35 9.95 -4.66
CA ASN A 223 -8.69 11.12 -3.85
C ASN A 223 -8.31 12.45 -4.54
N SER A 224 -7.69 12.39 -5.71
CA SER A 224 -7.32 13.55 -6.54
C SER A 224 -7.43 13.22 -8.02
N LYS A 225 -7.94 14.16 -8.82
CA LYS A 225 -7.80 14.07 -10.27
C LYS A 225 -6.35 14.38 -10.62
N GLY A 226 -5.58 13.35 -10.97
CA GLY A 226 -4.16 13.50 -11.21
C GLY A 226 -3.64 12.72 -12.40
N SER A 227 -2.33 12.73 -12.53
CA SER A 227 -1.52 12.04 -13.53
C SER A 227 -1.63 10.50 -13.49
N GLU A 228 -2.38 9.98 -12.53
CA GLU A 228 -2.42 8.56 -12.19
C GLU A 228 -2.99 7.70 -13.33
N ALA A 229 -3.94 8.27 -14.09
CA ALA A 229 -4.53 7.60 -15.24
C ALA A 229 -3.89 8.01 -16.59
N ALA A 230 -2.83 8.83 -16.59
CA ALA A 230 -2.24 9.37 -17.83
C ALA A 230 -1.74 8.28 -18.79
N SER A 231 -1.20 7.18 -18.29
CA SER A 231 -0.76 6.05 -19.12
C SER A 231 -1.93 5.36 -19.83
N LEU A 232 -3.09 5.26 -19.17
CA LEU A 232 -4.33 4.74 -19.76
C LEU A 232 -4.84 5.68 -20.86
N GLU A 233 -4.89 6.97 -20.57
CA GLU A 233 -5.33 8.00 -21.54
C GLU A 233 -4.43 8.03 -22.78
N GLN A 234 -3.11 7.97 -22.62
CA GLN A 234 -2.17 7.96 -23.73
C GLN A 234 -2.37 6.75 -24.65
N MET A 235 -2.57 5.55 -24.09
CA MET A 235 -2.87 4.36 -24.88
C MET A 235 -4.21 4.50 -25.62
N THR A 236 -5.24 4.99 -24.94
CA THR A 236 -6.57 5.22 -25.52
C THR A 236 -6.50 6.17 -26.72
N VAL A 237 -5.79 7.29 -26.59
CA VAL A 237 -5.61 8.26 -27.68
C VAL A 237 -4.94 7.64 -28.92
N ILE A 238 -3.94 6.77 -28.73
CA ILE A 238 -3.28 6.10 -29.85
C ILE A 238 -4.19 5.06 -30.50
N LEU A 239 -4.92 4.27 -29.70
CA LEU A 239 -5.90 3.32 -30.24
C LEU A 239 -7.01 4.04 -31.03
N ASP A 240 -7.53 5.14 -30.52
CA ASP A 240 -8.56 5.93 -31.20
C ASP A 240 -8.04 6.48 -32.55
N LYS A 241 -6.76 6.87 -32.65
CA LYS A 241 -6.13 7.23 -33.93
C LYS A 241 -6.03 6.05 -34.88
N CYS A 242 -5.64 4.88 -34.40
CA CYS A 242 -5.56 3.66 -35.17
C CYS A 242 -6.94 3.21 -35.71
N ILE A 243 -7.98 3.40 -34.91
CA ILE A 243 -9.37 3.09 -35.28
C ILE A 243 -9.87 4.06 -36.35
N SER A 244 -9.60 5.36 -36.19
CA SER A 244 -10.05 6.41 -37.12
C SER A 244 -9.37 6.35 -38.48
N ASP A 245 -8.11 5.90 -38.52
CA ASP A 245 -7.36 5.72 -39.78
C ASP A 245 -6.51 4.43 -39.71
N PRO A 246 -7.09 3.26 -40.05
CA PRO A 246 -6.43 1.96 -39.99
C PRO A 246 -5.19 1.81 -40.86
N LEU A 247 -5.04 2.64 -41.91
CA LEU A 247 -3.83 2.64 -42.75
C LEU A 247 -2.61 3.15 -41.98
N GLN A 248 -2.81 4.00 -40.99
CA GLN A 248 -1.75 4.59 -40.18
C GLN A 248 -1.28 3.68 -39.01
N ILE A 249 -1.93 2.55 -38.75
CA ILE A 249 -1.56 1.65 -37.65
C ILE A 249 -0.05 1.36 -37.61
N PRO A 250 0.63 1.02 -38.74
CA PRO A 250 2.07 0.78 -38.71
C PRO A 250 2.90 1.97 -38.22
N ASN A 251 2.44 3.19 -38.47
CA ASN A 251 3.15 4.41 -38.04
C ASN A 251 3.07 4.65 -36.51
N TYR A 252 2.10 4.03 -35.83
CA TYR A 252 1.95 4.10 -34.38
C TYR A 252 2.57 2.90 -33.63
N LEU A 253 3.17 1.95 -34.35
CA LEU A 253 3.64 0.69 -33.77
C LEU A 253 4.67 0.88 -32.66
N SER A 254 5.61 1.81 -32.81
CA SER A 254 6.59 2.15 -31.76
C SER A 254 5.90 2.72 -30.53
N GLN A 255 4.95 3.64 -30.73
CA GLN A 255 4.21 4.26 -29.61
C GLN A 255 3.34 3.23 -28.88
N ILE A 256 2.68 2.32 -29.60
CA ILE A 256 1.92 1.22 -28.99
C ILE A 256 2.83 0.39 -28.09
N LYS A 257 4.03 0.01 -28.56
CA LYS A 257 5.03 -0.73 -27.76
C LYS A 257 5.44 0.03 -26.51
N ASP A 258 5.75 1.33 -26.67
CA ASP A 258 6.21 2.17 -25.55
C ASP A 258 5.11 2.32 -24.49
N TYR A 259 3.86 2.49 -24.92
CA TYR A 259 2.72 2.62 -24.00
C TYR A 259 2.33 1.28 -23.34
N ILE A 260 2.48 0.15 -24.03
CA ILE A 260 2.37 -1.19 -23.39
C ILE A 260 3.38 -1.31 -22.25
N THR A 261 4.61 -0.87 -22.47
CA THR A 261 5.67 -0.89 -21.45
C THR A 261 5.35 0.03 -20.28
N SER A 262 4.93 1.26 -20.59
CA SER A 262 4.53 2.25 -19.56
C SER A 262 3.35 1.75 -18.74
N LEU A 263 2.33 1.18 -19.39
CA LEU A 263 1.16 0.62 -18.72
C LEU A 263 1.53 -0.55 -17.82
N SER A 264 2.41 -1.44 -18.29
CA SER A 264 2.90 -2.57 -17.49
C SER A 264 3.70 -2.12 -16.27
N SER A 265 4.49 -1.04 -16.38
CA SER A 265 5.20 -0.45 -15.23
C SER A 265 4.24 0.17 -14.24
N TRP A 266 3.31 1.00 -14.74
CA TRP A 266 2.29 1.62 -13.93
C TRP A 266 1.45 0.60 -13.14
N MET A 267 0.99 -0.48 -13.80
CA MET A 267 0.25 -1.57 -13.13
C MET A 267 1.03 -2.21 -12.00
N ARG A 268 2.35 -2.34 -12.13
CA ARG A 268 3.20 -2.90 -11.09
C ARG A 268 3.19 -2.01 -9.85
N ASP A 269 3.31 -0.70 -10.03
CA ASP A 269 3.34 0.28 -8.95
C ASP A 269 2.02 0.31 -8.16
N TYR A 270 0.89 0.00 -8.80
CA TYR A 270 -0.44 -0.04 -8.16
C TYR A 270 -0.90 -1.43 -7.71
N ARG A 271 -0.19 -2.49 -8.11
CA ARG A 271 -0.45 -3.86 -7.63
C ARG A 271 0.00 -4.05 -6.19
N ASP A 272 1.11 -3.43 -5.85
CA ASP A 272 1.70 -3.46 -4.53
C ASP A 272 0.93 -2.51 -3.61
N GLN A 273 0.77 -2.92 -2.35
CA GLN A 273 -0.06 -2.23 -1.36
C GLN A 273 0.78 -1.88 -0.12
N PRO A 274 1.81 -1.01 -0.25
CA PRO A 274 2.73 -0.72 0.83
C PRO A 274 2.03 -0.06 2.00
N LEU A 275 2.41 -0.42 3.22
CA LEU A 275 1.94 0.20 4.44
C LEU A 275 2.99 0.02 5.53
N GLU A 276 3.34 1.11 6.20
CA GLU A 276 4.20 1.11 7.37
C GLU A 276 3.36 1.39 8.61
N VAL A 277 3.48 0.54 9.62
CA VAL A 277 2.74 0.62 10.88
C VAL A 277 3.68 0.96 12.01
N ASP A 278 3.35 2.03 12.73
CA ASP A 278 4.01 2.47 13.96
C ASP A 278 3.41 1.69 15.16
N TYR A 279 2.12 1.84 15.41
CA TYR A 279 1.43 1.10 16.47
C TYR A 279 -0.06 0.93 16.19
N LEU A 280 -0.68 0.01 16.93
CA LEU A 280 -2.12 -0.17 16.99
C LEU A 280 -2.61 0.28 18.37
N GLU A 281 -3.84 0.76 18.46
CA GLU A 281 -4.51 1.09 19.72
C GLU A 281 -5.92 0.55 19.77
N LEU A 282 -6.29 -0.02 20.90
CA LEU A 282 -7.66 -0.35 21.24
C LEU A 282 -8.17 0.66 22.26
N ALA A 283 -9.21 1.39 21.92
CA ALA A 283 -9.79 2.40 22.78
C ALA A 283 -11.25 2.09 23.11
N SER A 284 -11.63 2.31 24.38
CA SER A 284 -13.03 2.26 24.82
C SER A 284 -13.86 3.36 24.12
N PRO A 285 -15.19 3.28 24.09
CA PRO A 285 -16.04 4.25 23.40
C PRO A 285 -15.89 5.69 23.86
N ASP A 286 -15.57 5.89 25.12
CA ASP A 286 -15.39 7.19 25.78
C ASP A 286 -13.93 7.73 25.73
N ALA A 287 -13.00 6.93 25.19
CA ALA A 287 -11.59 7.32 25.06
C ALA A 287 -11.27 7.77 23.64
N ASP A 288 -10.48 8.84 23.53
CA ASP A 288 -9.95 9.31 22.26
C ASP A 288 -8.54 8.78 22.02
N PHE A 289 -8.22 8.55 20.76
CA PHE A 289 -6.85 8.22 20.38
C PHE A 289 -5.93 9.43 20.57
N PRO A 290 -4.71 9.25 21.09
CA PRO A 290 -3.70 10.29 21.13
C PRO A 290 -3.43 10.85 19.73
N SER A 291 -3.06 12.13 19.65
CA SER A 291 -2.71 12.75 18.36
C SER A 291 -1.54 12.03 17.71
N ALA A 292 -1.74 11.57 16.48
CA ALA A 292 -0.70 10.92 15.67
C ALA A 292 0.43 11.88 15.24
N LYS A 293 0.22 13.21 15.36
CA LYS A 293 1.18 14.22 14.96
C LYS A 293 2.06 14.65 16.13
N ALA A 294 3.35 14.81 15.86
CA ALA A 294 4.26 15.44 16.81
C ALA A 294 3.80 16.88 17.09
N GLY A 295 3.80 17.29 18.35
CA GLY A 295 3.62 18.70 18.69
C GLY A 295 4.80 19.53 18.17
N PHE A 296 4.56 20.79 17.79
CA PHE A 296 5.59 21.69 17.23
C PHE A 296 6.87 21.74 18.10
N TRP A 297 6.71 21.83 19.41
CA TRP A 297 7.85 21.86 20.32
C TRP A 297 8.56 20.52 20.48
N SER A 298 7.84 19.40 20.43
CA SER A 298 8.46 18.07 20.46
C SER A 298 9.26 17.81 19.20
N ALA A 299 8.78 18.23 18.03
CA ALA A 299 9.49 18.12 16.77
C ALA A 299 10.79 18.93 16.77
N ILE A 300 10.79 20.16 17.31
CA ILE A 300 11.99 20.99 17.42
C ILE A 300 12.99 20.35 18.40
N SER A 301 12.55 19.91 19.57
CA SER A 301 13.44 19.31 20.57
C SER A 301 14.05 17.99 20.05
N TYR A 302 13.29 17.20 19.34
CA TYR A 302 13.74 15.98 18.72
C TYR A 302 14.80 16.23 17.64
N SER A 303 14.56 17.20 16.75
CA SER A 303 15.53 17.58 15.72
C SER A 303 16.82 18.10 16.34
N PHE A 304 16.73 18.86 17.43
CA PHE A 304 17.91 19.36 18.16
C PHE A 304 18.68 18.21 18.86
N GLN A 305 17.96 17.28 19.48
CA GLN A 305 18.58 16.09 20.12
C GLN A 305 19.26 15.18 19.09
N ARG A 306 18.68 14.97 17.92
CA ARG A 306 19.31 14.25 16.80
C ARG A 306 20.59 14.96 16.34
N PHE A 307 20.53 16.27 16.19
CA PHE A 307 21.70 17.04 15.77
C PHE A 307 22.84 16.92 16.80
N THR A 308 22.54 17.00 18.10
CA THR A 308 23.56 16.84 19.17
C THR A 308 24.05 15.40 19.27
N ALA A 309 23.16 14.40 19.09
CA ALA A 309 23.52 12.98 19.09
C ALA A 309 24.50 12.64 17.97
N SER A 310 24.33 13.22 16.77
CA SER A 310 25.26 13.01 15.65
C SER A 310 26.67 13.58 15.90
N TRP A 311 26.84 14.42 16.91
CA TRP A 311 28.15 14.94 17.34
C TRP A 311 28.76 14.13 18.48
N ASP A 312 27.96 13.37 19.23
CA ASP A 312 28.37 12.55 20.36
C ASP A 312 28.63 11.08 19.98
N GLU A 313 28.45 10.69 18.72
CA GLU A 313 28.78 9.36 18.26
C GLU A 313 30.29 9.14 18.34
N ASP A 314 30.69 8.46 19.42
CA ASP A 314 32.08 8.04 19.62
C ASP A 314 32.39 6.82 18.74
N TYR A 315 32.87 7.08 17.54
CA TYR A 315 33.37 6.03 16.62
C TYR A 315 34.60 5.28 17.16
N SER A 316 35.17 5.70 18.27
CA SER A 316 36.32 5.03 18.91
C SER A 316 35.96 3.69 19.53
N SER A 317 34.67 3.48 19.88
CA SER A 317 34.20 2.20 20.43
C SER A 317 34.09 1.08 19.38
N LEU A 318 34.03 1.42 18.08
CA LEU A 318 34.03 0.43 16.99
C LEU A 318 35.42 -0.18 16.73
N SER A 319 36.48 0.41 17.28
CA SER A 319 37.85 -0.09 17.12
C SER A 319 38.38 -0.92 18.30
N SER A 320 37.59 -1.17 19.35
CA SER A 320 38.05 -1.83 20.59
C SER A 320 37.58 -3.27 20.78
N THR A 321 37.05 -3.94 19.76
CA THR A 321 36.81 -5.39 19.81
C THR A 321 38.08 -6.17 19.40
N THR A 322 39.12 -6.08 20.22
CA THR A 322 40.15 -7.10 20.30
C THR A 322 39.73 -8.09 21.40
N GLY A 323 38.72 -8.91 21.15
CA GLY A 323 38.40 -10.09 21.92
C GLY A 323 38.68 -11.32 21.06
N ASP A 324 39.02 -12.44 21.67
CA ASP A 324 39.39 -13.75 21.06
C ASP A 324 38.32 -14.36 20.12
N ASP A 325 37.20 -13.64 19.85
CA ASP A 325 36.10 -14.09 19.01
C ASP A 325 35.91 -13.22 17.74
N ALA A 326 36.93 -12.48 17.32
CA ALA A 326 36.86 -11.69 16.11
C ALA A 326 36.92 -12.57 14.84
N ILE A 327 35.85 -12.57 14.04
CA ILE A 327 35.83 -13.20 12.71
C ILE A 327 36.49 -12.22 11.73
N GLU A 328 37.69 -12.51 11.24
CA GLU A 328 38.30 -11.78 10.13
C GLU A 328 37.60 -12.12 8.81
N VAL A 329 36.95 -11.15 8.20
CA VAL A 329 36.41 -11.27 6.85
C VAL A 329 37.36 -10.61 5.86
N TRP A 330 38.03 -11.43 5.06
CA TRP A 330 38.85 -10.96 3.93
C TRP A 330 37.92 -10.72 2.72
N VAL A 331 37.88 -9.47 2.26
CA VAL A 331 37.24 -9.11 1.00
C VAL A 331 38.33 -8.99 -0.07
N SER A 332 38.25 -9.86 -1.09
CA SER A 332 39.16 -9.83 -2.26
C SER A 332 38.59 -8.96 -3.36
#